data_a83ecbbe496d80032fb46509e115b286
#
_entry.id   a83ecbbe496d80032fb46509e115b286
#
_cell.length_a   1.000
_cell.length_b   1.000
_cell.length_c   1.000
_cell.angle_alpha   90.00
_cell.angle_beta   90.00
_cell.angle_gamma   90.00
#
_symmetry.space_group_name_H-M   'P 1'
#
loop_
_entity.id
_entity.type
_entity.pdbx_description
1 polymer ?
#
loop_
_entity_poly.entity_id
_entity_poly.type
_entity_poly.pdbx_seq_one_letter_code
_entity_poly.pdbx_strand_id
1 'polypeptide(L)'
;VATTGIAAIFLVACSAEQSVPQWDAGSVPAGTAVAAVGDKRTGELHEVACSVTQGRTTLAVGSSNSGITAVLNGADGLVVDSVNVRSIEGFSGSYWRDLEGDATASMAGSTFVVEGTAVGSRDDDSSNVRAEIPFSMRIAC
;
A
#
# COMPACT_ATOMS: atom_id res chain seq x y z
N VAL A 1 -60.16 18.04 -40.29
CA VAL A 1 -58.80 17.53 -40.35
C VAL A 1 -58.23 17.71 -38.92
N ALA A 2 -58.13 16.63 -38.12
CA ALA A 2 -57.56 16.63 -36.81
C ALA A 2 -56.09 16.20 -36.89
N THR A 3 -55.18 17.07 -36.49
CA THR A 3 -53.73 16.76 -36.34
C THR A 3 -53.47 16.45 -34.92
N THR A 4 -53.23 15.16 -34.60
CA THR A 4 -52.85 14.68 -33.29
C THR A 4 -51.33 14.85 -33.15
N GLY A 5 -50.88 15.77 -32.32
CA GLY A 5 -49.46 15.93 -31.94
C GLY A 5 -49.08 14.95 -30.83
N ILE A 6 -48.16 14.06 -31.13
CA ILE A 6 -47.57 13.14 -30.14
C ILE A 6 -46.43 13.89 -29.46
N ALA A 7 -46.59 14.25 -28.18
CA ALA A 7 -45.53 14.80 -27.35
C ALA A 7 -44.67 13.63 -26.84
N ALA A 8 -43.48 13.51 -27.35
CA ALA A 8 -42.46 12.57 -26.82
C ALA A 8 -41.86 13.15 -25.53
N ILE A 9 -42.18 12.53 -24.39
CA ILE A 9 -41.58 12.84 -23.10
C ILE A 9 -40.25 12.12 -23.05
N PHE A 10 -39.15 12.85 -23.21
CA PHE A 10 -37.82 12.31 -22.91
C PHE A 10 -37.64 12.30 -21.39
N LEU A 11 -37.71 11.11 -20.81
CA LEU A 11 -37.25 10.86 -19.45
C LEU A 11 -35.71 10.89 -19.46
N VAL A 12 -35.14 12.03 -19.07
CA VAL A 12 -33.73 12.10 -18.74
C VAL A 12 -33.58 11.38 -17.40
N ALA A 13 -33.14 10.12 -17.44
CA ALA A 13 -32.70 9.42 -16.26
C ALA A 13 -31.37 10.04 -15.83
N CYS A 14 -31.41 10.94 -14.84
CA CYS A 14 -30.21 11.32 -14.09
C CYS A 14 -29.79 10.11 -13.27
N SER A 15 -28.87 9.30 -13.78
CA SER A 15 -28.14 8.37 -12.94
C SER A 15 -27.29 9.23 -11.99
N ALA A 16 -27.68 9.26 -10.70
CA ALA A 16 -26.87 9.84 -9.67
C ALA A 16 -25.60 8.96 -9.56
N GLU A 17 -24.53 9.38 -10.19
CA GLU A 17 -23.22 8.83 -9.89
C GLU A 17 -22.94 9.17 -8.43
N GLN A 18 -22.95 8.15 -7.57
CA GLN A 18 -22.42 8.29 -6.24
C GLN A 18 -20.95 8.64 -6.40
N SER A 19 -20.57 9.86 -6.09
CA SER A 19 -19.18 10.27 -6.02
C SER A 19 -18.53 9.47 -4.90
N VAL A 20 -17.88 8.36 -5.26
CA VAL A 20 -16.93 7.68 -4.41
C VAL A 20 -15.82 8.71 -4.14
N PRO A 21 -15.40 8.93 -2.87
CA PRO A 21 -14.27 9.81 -2.60
C PRO A 21 -13.10 9.40 -3.49
N GLN A 22 -12.71 10.26 -4.42
CA GLN A 22 -11.54 10.01 -5.25
C GLN A 22 -10.32 10.30 -4.41
N TRP A 23 -9.73 9.24 -3.89
CA TRP A 23 -8.40 9.29 -3.31
C TRP A 23 -7.39 9.53 -4.43
N ASP A 24 -6.34 10.29 -4.17
CA ASP A 24 -5.21 10.36 -5.08
C ASP A 24 -4.74 8.94 -5.41
N ALA A 25 -4.36 8.70 -6.66
CA ALA A 25 -3.97 7.36 -7.09
C ALA A 25 -2.90 6.78 -6.16
N GLY A 26 -3.22 5.66 -5.52
CA GLY A 26 -2.35 4.98 -4.57
C GLY A 26 -2.49 5.46 -3.12
N SER A 27 -3.34 6.45 -2.81
CA SER A 27 -3.60 6.87 -1.43
C SER A 27 -4.56 5.91 -0.72
N VAL A 28 -4.46 5.90 0.62
CA VAL A 28 -5.35 5.15 1.50
C VAL A 28 -5.88 6.09 2.59
N PRO A 29 -7.02 5.76 3.23
CA PRO A 29 -7.55 6.57 4.32
C PRO A 29 -6.56 6.71 5.49
N ALA A 30 -6.60 7.85 6.18
CA ALA A 30 -5.76 8.08 7.36
C ALA A 30 -5.94 6.99 8.41
N GLY A 31 -4.85 6.54 9.02
CA GLY A 31 -4.85 5.47 10.00
C GLY A 31 -4.98 4.07 9.40
N THR A 32 -4.82 3.92 8.11
CA THR A 32 -4.91 2.64 7.42
C THR A 32 -3.68 2.35 6.57
N ALA A 33 -3.54 1.09 6.20
CA ALA A 33 -2.50 0.64 5.29
C ALA A 33 -2.99 -0.53 4.44
N VAL A 34 -2.37 -0.71 3.30
CA VAL A 34 -2.52 -1.87 2.42
C VAL A 34 -1.14 -2.34 2.01
N ALA A 35 -0.92 -3.64 2.06
CA ALA A 35 0.34 -4.23 1.62
C ALA A 35 0.11 -5.27 0.53
N ALA A 36 1.12 -5.48 -0.30
CA ALA A 36 1.15 -6.56 -1.27
C ALA A 36 2.52 -7.22 -1.25
N VAL A 37 2.54 -8.52 -1.38
CA VAL A 37 3.75 -9.34 -1.46
C VAL A 37 3.57 -10.32 -2.62
N GLY A 38 4.40 -10.19 -3.65
CA GLY A 38 4.20 -10.90 -4.90
C GLY A 38 2.89 -10.48 -5.56
N ASP A 39 2.05 -11.45 -5.87
CA ASP A 39 0.72 -11.27 -6.46
C ASP A 39 -0.42 -11.22 -5.41
N LYS A 40 -0.09 -11.32 -4.13
CA LYS A 40 -1.05 -11.34 -3.02
C LYS A 40 -1.13 -9.99 -2.34
N ARG A 41 -2.36 -9.54 -2.07
CA ARG A 41 -2.63 -8.28 -1.38
C ARG A 41 -3.34 -8.53 -0.07
N THR A 42 -3.00 -7.74 0.94
CA THR A 42 -3.78 -7.68 2.17
C THR A 42 -5.07 -6.87 1.93
N GLY A 43 -6.05 -7.07 2.78
CA GLY A 43 -7.14 -6.11 2.94
C GLY A 43 -6.64 -4.83 3.61
N GLU A 44 -7.56 -3.93 3.95
CA GLU A 44 -7.26 -2.73 4.70
C GLU A 44 -6.82 -3.09 6.13
N LEU A 45 -5.67 -2.60 6.53
CA LEU A 45 -5.08 -2.82 7.84
C LEU A 45 -5.23 -1.55 8.67
N HIS A 46 -5.61 -1.69 9.93
CA HIS A 46 -5.87 -0.57 10.86
C HIS A 46 -4.83 -0.46 11.97
N GLU A 47 -3.96 -1.44 12.11
CA GLU A 47 -2.84 -1.40 13.06
C GLU A 47 -1.67 -0.64 12.43
N VAL A 48 -1.71 0.67 12.54
CA VAL A 48 -0.75 1.59 11.91
C VAL A 48 -0.06 2.40 13.00
N ALA A 49 1.26 2.44 12.97
CA ALA A 49 2.06 3.27 13.83
C ALA A 49 3.13 4.00 13.02
N CYS A 50 3.20 5.31 13.17
CA CYS A 50 4.19 6.14 12.53
C CYS A 50 4.92 6.95 13.58
N SER A 51 6.24 7.04 13.46
CA SER A 51 7.04 7.85 14.36
C SER A 51 8.19 8.53 13.62
N VAL A 52 8.56 9.72 14.08
CA VAL A 52 9.73 10.45 13.57
C VAL A 52 10.66 10.73 14.74
N THR A 53 11.90 10.25 14.64
CA THR A 53 12.92 10.45 15.65
C THR A 53 14.26 10.75 14.96
N GLN A 54 14.84 11.91 15.26
CA GLN A 54 16.16 12.33 14.75
C GLN A 54 16.26 12.26 13.22
N GLY A 55 15.21 12.74 12.50
CA GLY A 55 15.18 12.74 11.03
C GLY A 55 14.91 11.38 10.40
N ARG A 56 14.61 10.36 11.22
CA ARG A 56 14.27 9.02 10.76
C ARG A 56 12.80 8.76 10.98
N THR A 57 12.11 8.36 9.92
CA THR A 57 10.69 8.01 9.98
C THR A 57 10.55 6.49 10.02
N THR A 58 9.82 5.99 11.00
CA THR A 58 9.47 4.57 11.09
C THR A 58 7.99 4.40 10.81
N LEU A 59 7.68 3.58 9.84
CA LEU A 59 6.32 3.21 9.44
C LEU A 59 6.10 1.75 9.80
N ALA A 60 5.14 1.48 10.66
CA ALA A 60 4.84 0.12 11.10
C ALA A 60 3.37 -0.21 10.85
N VAL A 61 3.11 -1.37 10.31
CA VAL A 61 1.78 -1.92 10.03
C VAL A 61 1.70 -3.32 10.60
N GLY A 62 0.61 -3.61 11.29
CA GLY A 62 0.37 -4.92 11.87
C GLY A 62 1.04 -5.11 13.22
N SER A 63 1.29 -6.36 13.57
CA SER A 63 1.85 -6.77 14.86
C SER A 63 3.30 -7.26 14.73
N SER A 64 3.88 -7.65 15.86
CA SER A 64 5.21 -8.29 15.87
C SER A 64 5.25 -9.63 15.15
N ASN A 65 4.10 -10.32 15.05
CA ASN A 65 4.00 -11.64 14.43
C ASN A 65 3.66 -11.57 12.93
N SER A 66 2.94 -10.54 12.51
CA SER A 66 2.54 -10.34 11.12
C SER A 66 2.44 -8.85 10.83
N GLY A 67 3.32 -8.35 10.01
CA GLY A 67 3.35 -6.94 9.67
C GLY A 67 4.52 -6.53 8.82
N ILE A 68 4.59 -5.25 8.52
CA ILE A 68 5.70 -4.63 7.79
C ILE A 68 6.18 -3.43 8.58
N THR A 69 7.48 -3.29 8.69
CA THR A 69 8.12 -2.09 9.25
C THR A 69 9.09 -1.54 8.23
N ALA A 70 8.94 -0.27 7.88
CA ALA A 70 9.86 0.45 7.02
C ALA A 70 10.52 1.57 7.79
N VAL A 71 11.80 1.77 7.58
CA VAL A 71 12.59 2.87 8.14
C VAL A 71 13.04 3.76 6.99
N LEU A 72 12.64 5.01 7.03
CA LEU A 72 12.95 6.03 6.03
C LEU A 72 13.90 7.08 6.61
N ASN A 73 14.74 7.62 5.76
CA ASN A 73 15.75 8.62 6.11
C ASN A 73 15.84 9.68 5.00
N GLY A 74 16.76 10.62 5.13
CA GLY A 74 17.00 11.66 4.14
C GLY A 74 16.28 12.97 4.45
N ALA A 75 16.66 14.04 3.76
CA ALA A 75 16.14 15.39 3.98
C ALA A 75 14.64 15.52 3.71
N ASP A 76 14.11 14.74 2.77
CA ASP A 76 12.70 14.65 2.42
C ASP A 76 11.97 13.49 3.12
N GLY A 77 12.69 12.64 3.89
CA GLY A 77 12.14 11.46 4.55
C GLY A 77 11.78 10.31 3.61
N LEU A 78 12.31 10.30 2.39
CA LEU A 78 11.92 9.36 1.34
C LEU A 78 13.04 8.41 0.88
N VAL A 79 14.13 8.33 1.62
CA VAL A 79 15.18 7.32 1.38
C VAL A 79 14.90 6.11 2.27
N VAL A 80 14.71 4.94 1.68
CA VAL A 80 14.42 3.72 2.42
C VAL A 80 15.73 3.11 2.93
N ASP A 81 15.88 3.04 4.24
CA ASP A 81 17.01 2.37 4.88
C ASP A 81 16.79 0.87 5.02
N SER A 82 15.59 0.49 5.43
CA SER A 82 15.24 -0.92 5.60
C SER A 82 13.73 -1.14 5.52
N VAL A 83 13.36 -2.34 5.13
CA VAL A 83 11.99 -2.86 5.22
C VAL A 83 12.07 -4.27 5.79
N ASN A 84 11.24 -4.54 6.78
CA ASN A 84 11.12 -5.87 7.37
C ASN A 84 9.69 -6.37 7.18
N VAL A 85 9.53 -7.47 6.48
CA VAL A 85 8.25 -8.14 6.24
C VAL A 85 8.19 -9.39 7.12
N ARG A 86 7.16 -9.47 7.95
CA ARG A 86 6.93 -10.56 8.89
C ARG A 86 5.61 -11.25 8.56
N SER A 87 5.68 -12.45 8.03
CA SER A 87 4.51 -13.31 7.77
C SER A 87 3.33 -12.59 7.11
N ILE A 88 3.61 -11.79 6.09
CA ILE A 88 2.57 -11.20 5.24
C ILE A 88 2.32 -12.15 4.07
N GLU A 89 1.09 -12.66 4.00
CA GLU A 89 0.68 -13.61 2.97
C GLU A 89 1.64 -14.81 2.86
N GLY A 90 2.14 -15.27 4.01
CA GLY A 90 3.08 -16.38 4.11
C GLY A 90 4.52 -16.06 3.75
N PHE A 91 4.87 -14.80 3.56
CA PHE A 91 6.23 -14.38 3.25
C PHE A 91 6.85 -13.63 4.42
N SER A 92 8.12 -13.91 4.68
CA SER A 92 8.96 -13.17 5.62
C SER A 92 10.29 -12.87 4.95
N GLY A 93 10.67 -11.61 4.94
CA GLY A 93 11.91 -11.16 4.30
C GLY A 93 12.22 -9.72 4.61
N SER A 94 13.30 -9.24 4.04
CA SER A 94 13.76 -7.88 4.31
C SER A 94 14.44 -7.24 3.12
N TYR A 95 14.45 -5.94 3.15
CA TYR A 95 15.32 -5.07 2.38
C TYR A 95 16.27 -4.34 3.33
N TRP A 96 17.53 -4.29 2.96
CA TRP A 96 18.54 -3.48 3.64
C TRP A 96 19.32 -2.70 2.60
N ARG A 97 19.33 -1.39 2.73
CA ARG A 97 20.04 -0.51 1.79
C ARG A 97 21.47 -0.95 1.62
N ASP A 98 21.90 -1.08 0.35
CA ASP A 98 23.23 -1.50 -0.07
C ASP A 98 23.63 -2.94 0.31
N LEU A 99 22.71 -3.73 0.83
CA LEU A 99 22.97 -5.12 1.23
C LEU A 99 22.11 -6.14 0.48
N GLU A 100 20.80 -5.99 0.53
CA GLU A 100 19.89 -6.94 -0.13
C GLU A 100 18.58 -6.29 -0.51
N GLY A 101 18.04 -6.72 -1.66
CA GLY A 101 16.78 -6.21 -2.18
C GLY A 101 16.90 -4.83 -2.81
N ASP A 102 15.76 -4.20 -3.00
CA ASP A 102 15.59 -2.87 -3.54
C ASP A 102 14.35 -2.22 -2.93
N ALA A 103 14.37 -0.93 -2.71
CA ALA A 103 13.19 -0.21 -2.24
C ALA A 103 13.26 1.27 -2.56
N THR A 104 12.10 1.82 -2.89
CA THR A 104 11.88 3.25 -3.09
C THR A 104 10.66 3.70 -2.29
N ALA A 105 10.66 4.97 -1.89
CA ALA A 105 9.54 5.59 -1.21
C ALA A 105 9.10 6.84 -1.97
N SER A 106 7.80 7.06 -1.96
CA SER A 106 7.16 8.26 -2.52
C SER A 106 5.92 8.62 -1.72
N MET A 107 5.34 9.77 -2.01
CA MET A 107 4.10 10.22 -1.40
C MET A 107 2.97 10.25 -2.43
N ALA A 108 1.81 9.71 -2.07
CA ALA A 108 0.55 9.91 -2.77
C ALA A 108 -0.38 10.66 -1.80
N GLY A 109 -0.49 11.99 -1.96
CA GLY A 109 -1.12 12.81 -0.95
C GLY A 109 -0.40 12.70 0.40
N SER A 110 -1.11 12.28 1.45
CA SER A 110 -0.56 12.02 2.78
C SER A 110 -0.17 10.56 3.00
N THR A 111 -0.22 9.73 1.96
CA THR A 111 0.10 8.31 2.01
C THR A 111 1.55 8.08 1.63
N PHE A 112 2.30 7.39 2.47
CA PHE A 112 3.60 6.86 2.10
C PHE A 112 3.41 5.63 1.22
N VAL A 113 4.09 5.61 0.08
CA VAL A 113 4.15 4.46 -0.83
C VAL A 113 5.57 3.94 -0.82
N VAL A 114 5.76 2.75 -0.27
CA VAL A 114 7.06 2.06 -0.23
C VAL A 114 6.95 0.80 -1.06
N GLU A 115 7.81 0.65 -2.03
CA GLU A 115 7.78 -0.49 -2.93
C GLU A 115 9.19 -0.91 -3.35
N GLY A 116 9.35 -2.18 -3.67
CA GLY A 116 10.61 -2.74 -4.08
C GLY A 116 10.60 -4.26 -4.04
N THR A 117 11.75 -4.83 -3.73
CA THR A 117 11.93 -6.27 -3.57
C THR A 117 12.55 -6.57 -2.21
N ALA A 118 12.04 -7.60 -1.55
CA ALA A 118 12.58 -8.12 -0.30
C ALA A 118 13.14 -9.53 -0.51
N VAL A 119 14.20 -9.84 0.19
CA VAL A 119 14.83 -11.15 0.15
C VAL A 119 14.42 -11.94 1.38
N GLY A 120 13.84 -13.10 1.17
CA GLY A 120 13.35 -13.92 2.26
C GLY A 120 12.78 -15.26 1.81
N SER A 121 11.88 -15.80 2.58
CA SER A 121 11.32 -17.13 2.35
C SER A 121 9.80 -17.12 2.54
N ARG A 122 9.13 -18.08 1.90
CA ARG A 122 7.71 -18.36 2.09
C ARG A 122 7.54 -19.53 3.05
N ASP A 123 6.51 -19.45 3.88
CA ASP A 123 6.20 -20.49 4.87
C ASP A 123 5.81 -21.83 4.21
N ASP A 124 5.25 -21.78 3.00
CA ASP A 124 4.84 -22.94 2.21
C ASP A 124 5.97 -23.55 1.36
N ASP A 125 7.16 -22.94 1.36
CA ASP A 125 8.32 -23.43 0.61
C ASP A 125 9.16 -24.34 1.50
N SER A 126 9.01 -25.65 1.31
CA SER A 126 9.77 -26.65 2.04
C SER A 126 11.26 -26.70 1.70
N SER A 127 11.68 -26.02 0.62
CA SER A 127 13.09 -25.98 0.20
C SER A 127 13.94 -24.99 0.97
N ASN A 128 13.32 -24.07 1.74
CA ASN A 128 14.00 -22.98 2.45
C ASN A 128 14.87 -22.08 1.55
N VAL A 129 14.58 -22.04 0.26
CA VAL A 129 15.33 -21.20 -0.67
C VAL A 129 14.95 -19.74 -0.45
N ARG A 130 15.93 -18.90 -0.22
CA ARG A 130 15.71 -17.45 -0.19
C ARG A 130 15.38 -16.97 -1.60
N ALA A 131 14.29 -16.21 -1.69
CA ALA A 131 13.81 -15.65 -2.94
C ALA A 131 13.69 -14.13 -2.81
N GLU A 132 13.87 -13.45 -3.93
CA GLU A 132 13.63 -12.02 -4.05
C GLU A 132 12.19 -11.82 -4.53
N ILE A 133 11.35 -11.23 -3.68
CA ILE A 133 9.91 -11.10 -3.92
C ILE A 133 9.53 -9.62 -3.94
N PRO A 134 8.79 -9.16 -4.97
CA PRO A 134 8.27 -7.80 -4.99
C PRO A 134 7.32 -7.55 -3.82
N PHE A 135 7.43 -6.39 -3.22
CA PHE A 135 6.50 -5.92 -2.20
C PHE A 135 6.07 -4.49 -2.46
N SER A 136 4.91 -4.13 -1.93
CA SER A 136 4.49 -2.73 -1.81
C SER A 136 3.73 -2.52 -0.52
N MET A 137 3.86 -1.33 0.03
CA MET A 137 3.13 -0.89 1.22
C MET A 137 2.63 0.53 0.99
N ARG A 138 1.35 0.74 1.26
CA ARG A 138 0.77 2.08 1.33
C ARG A 138 0.27 2.30 2.73
N ILE A 139 0.73 3.37 3.36
CA ILE A 139 0.42 3.68 4.75
C ILE A 139 0.13 5.17 4.89
N ALA A 140 -1.00 5.48 5.50
CA ALA A 140 -1.39 6.83 5.88
C ALA A 140 -1.42 6.93 7.40
N CYS A 141 -0.58 7.77 7.91
CA CYS A 141 -0.50 8.04 9.34
C CYS A 141 -1.65 8.99 9.73
#